data_1e47eaf6f57e8b20c34724497e565037
#
_entry.id   1e47eaf6f57e8b20c34724497e565037
#
_cell.length_a   1.000
_cell.length_b   1.000
_cell.length_c   1.000
_cell.angle_alpha   90.00
_cell.angle_beta   90.00
_cell.angle_gamma   90.00
#
_symmetry.space_group_name_H-M   'P 1'
#
loop_
_entity.id
_entity.type
_entity.pdbx_description
1 polymer ?
#
loop_
_entity_poly.entity_id
_entity_poly.type
_entity_poly.pdbx_seq_one_letter_code
_entity_poly.pdbx_strand_id
1 'polypeptide(L)'
;PQTVIMFYAVNLVGGIANMVHPLSSEKEIEFYLKESGSICALTLDQFYHKFEAVRQNVESLNNVIIASIKDELSKPIKVGYMLTEGRKIQKIPADAPIIRWKEFMQMGTRYRWKYKVHKEGKDPAVILYSGGTTGITKGILLSNLNFNALGQQIIATNLMFRPGDRMLAVMPMFHGFGLGVSIHSMLSQGGRCVLVPRFTPQSYAKLLLKHRCNFIAGVPTLYEALLRLPTMEGAD
;
A
#
# COMPACT_ATOMS: atom_id res chain seq x y z
N PRO A 1 -3.46 -2.52 -5.23
CA PRO A 1 -4.46 -3.24 -4.40
C PRO A 1 -3.82 -4.23 -3.43
N GLN A 2 -2.81 -4.99 -3.84
CA GLN A 2 -2.20 -6.06 -3.06
C GLN A 2 -1.72 -5.60 -1.68
N THR A 3 -1.10 -4.42 -1.59
CA THR A 3 -0.66 -3.83 -0.31
C THR A 3 -1.82 -3.59 0.65
N VAL A 4 -2.95 -3.08 0.14
CA VAL A 4 -4.16 -2.84 0.95
C VAL A 4 -4.74 -4.16 1.44
N ILE A 5 -4.86 -5.14 0.54
CA ILE A 5 -5.36 -6.48 0.89
C ILE A 5 -4.47 -7.10 1.96
N MET A 6 -3.14 -7.05 1.77
CA MET A 6 -2.20 -7.65 2.71
C MET A 6 -2.19 -6.93 4.06
N PHE A 7 -2.31 -5.59 4.08
CA PHE A 7 -2.41 -4.83 5.33
C PHE A 7 -3.55 -5.34 6.22
N TYR A 8 -4.75 -5.46 5.67
CA TYR A 8 -5.88 -5.97 6.42
C TYR A 8 -5.79 -7.46 6.73
N ALA A 9 -5.27 -8.26 5.80
CA ALA A 9 -5.08 -9.70 6.01
C ALA A 9 -4.11 -9.98 7.16
N VAL A 10 -2.97 -9.28 7.21
CA VAL A 10 -1.98 -9.42 8.28
C VAL A 10 -2.61 -9.08 9.64
N ASN A 11 -3.36 -7.99 9.72
CA ASN A 11 -4.06 -7.63 10.97
C ASN A 11 -5.14 -8.65 11.35
N LEU A 12 -5.86 -9.19 10.36
CA LEU A 12 -6.93 -10.18 10.60
C LEU A 12 -6.41 -11.50 11.18
N VAL A 13 -5.18 -11.89 10.83
CA VAL A 13 -4.51 -13.08 11.39
C VAL A 13 -3.68 -12.78 12.64
N GLY A 14 -3.77 -11.56 13.18
CA GLY A 14 -3.08 -11.17 14.42
C GLY A 14 -1.65 -10.67 14.22
N GLY A 15 -1.18 -10.53 12.98
CA GLY A 15 0.15 -9.99 12.66
C GLY A 15 0.22 -8.46 12.78
N ILE A 16 1.42 -7.94 12.60
CA ILE A 16 1.72 -6.50 12.54
C ILE A 16 2.23 -6.19 11.13
N ALA A 17 1.60 -5.23 10.46
CA ALA A 17 2.03 -4.82 9.13
C ALA A 17 3.25 -3.90 9.20
N ASN A 18 4.38 -4.33 8.65
CA ASN A 18 5.59 -3.51 8.55
C ASN A 18 5.62 -2.80 7.20
N MET A 19 5.44 -1.48 7.19
CA MET A 19 5.25 -0.68 5.98
C MET A 19 6.56 -0.03 5.53
N VAL A 20 7.29 -0.71 4.67
CA VAL A 20 8.59 -0.25 4.16
C VAL A 20 8.43 0.51 2.85
N HIS A 21 9.21 1.59 2.69
CA HIS A 21 9.25 2.35 1.43
C HIS A 21 9.80 1.47 0.30
N PRO A 22 9.10 1.31 -0.84
CA PRO A 22 9.52 0.37 -1.90
C PRO A 22 10.83 0.76 -2.59
N LEU A 23 11.22 2.04 -2.50
CA LEU A 23 12.48 2.53 -3.06
C LEU A 23 13.65 2.54 -2.06
N SER A 24 13.44 2.09 -0.81
CA SER A 24 14.52 1.94 0.16
C SER A 24 15.69 1.13 -0.40
N SER A 25 16.89 1.46 0.04
CA SER A 25 18.10 0.71 -0.29
C SER A 25 18.04 -0.69 0.33
N GLU A 26 18.85 -1.61 -0.17
CA GLU A 26 18.97 -2.97 0.37
C GLU A 26 19.33 -2.96 1.86
N LYS A 27 20.27 -2.09 2.27
CA LYS A 27 20.67 -1.93 3.68
C LYS A 27 19.52 -1.46 4.56
N GLU A 28 18.70 -0.53 4.09
CA GLU A 28 17.51 -0.07 4.82
C GLU A 28 16.45 -1.18 4.92
N ILE A 29 16.19 -1.90 3.82
CA ILE A 29 15.25 -3.03 3.81
C ILE A 29 15.72 -4.09 4.80
N GLU A 30 16.99 -4.46 4.77
CA GLU A 30 17.59 -5.41 5.71
C GLU A 30 17.41 -4.96 7.16
N PHE A 31 17.73 -3.71 7.44
CA PHE A 31 17.55 -3.12 8.77
C PHE A 31 16.08 -3.19 9.23
N TYR A 32 15.14 -2.76 8.39
CA TYR A 32 13.71 -2.76 8.76
C TYR A 32 13.16 -4.16 8.99
N LEU A 33 13.57 -5.13 8.19
CA LEU A 33 13.12 -6.51 8.33
C LEU A 33 13.71 -7.18 9.59
N LYS A 34 14.97 -6.93 9.91
CA LYS A 34 15.62 -7.41 11.12
C LYS A 34 15.01 -6.79 12.38
N GLU A 35 14.90 -5.47 12.40
CA GLU A 35 14.37 -4.73 13.55
C GLU A 35 12.94 -5.11 13.91
N SER A 36 12.10 -5.37 12.89
CA SER A 36 10.72 -5.78 13.09
C SER A 36 10.52 -7.28 13.26
N GLY A 37 11.56 -8.10 13.08
CA GLY A 37 11.43 -9.56 13.04
C GLY A 37 10.46 -10.05 11.96
N SER A 38 10.43 -9.38 10.80
CA SER A 38 9.50 -9.71 9.71
C SER A 38 9.72 -11.14 9.20
N ILE A 39 8.64 -11.94 9.21
CA ILE A 39 8.67 -13.35 8.76
C ILE A 39 8.22 -13.53 7.32
N CYS A 40 7.54 -12.55 6.76
CA CYS A 40 7.03 -12.56 5.39
C CYS A 40 7.12 -11.16 4.79
N ALA A 41 7.46 -11.07 3.52
CA ALA A 41 7.47 -9.82 2.78
C ALA A 41 6.60 -9.90 1.53
N LEU A 42 5.85 -8.84 1.23
CA LEU A 42 5.18 -8.61 -0.05
C LEU A 42 5.87 -7.48 -0.79
N THR A 43 6.31 -7.73 -2.02
CA THR A 43 6.90 -6.70 -2.87
C THR A 43 6.46 -6.85 -4.33
N LEU A 44 6.79 -5.86 -5.16
CA LEU A 44 6.55 -5.94 -6.60
C LEU A 44 7.73 -6.63 -7.32
N ASP A 45 7.44 -7.27 -8.45
CA ASP A 45 8.41 -7.95 -9.30
C ASP A 45 9.62 -7.06 -9.68
N GLN A 46 9.41 -5.78 -9.89
CA GLN A 46 10.48 -4.82 -10.19
C GLN A 46 11.48 -4.61 -9.04
N PHE A 47 11.13 -5.00 -7.81
CA PHE A 47 11.99 -4.85 -6.62
C PHE A 47 12.52 -6.20 -6.11
N TYR A 48 12.26 -7.29 -6.81
CA TYR A 48 12.66 -8.64 -6.39
C TYR A 48 14.15 -8.73 -6.05
N HIS A 49 15.01 -8.16 -6.87
CA HIS A 49 16.47 -8.21 -6.69
C HIS A 49 16.93 -7.69 -5.32
N LYS A 50 16.25 -6.68 -4.76
CA LYS A 50 16.56 -6.15 -3.42
C LYS A 50 16.27 -7.18 -2.33
N PHE A 51 15.16 -7.90 -2.45
CA PHE A 51 14.78 -8.93 -1.48
C PHE A 51 15.62 -10.20 -1.62
N GLU A 52 16.05 -10.53 -2.84
CA GLU A 52 17.01 -11.61 -3.08
C GLU A 52 18.35 -11.31 -2.38
N ALA A 53 18.84 -10.08 -2.50
CA ALA A 53 20.11 -9.66 -1.89
C ALA A 53 20.05 -9.69 -0.35
N VAL A 54 18.93 -9.27 0.27
CA VAL A 54 18.83 -9.17 1.74
C VAL A 54 18.35 -10.45 2.41
N ARG A 55 17.70 -11.35 1.70
CA ARG A 55 17.07 -12.55 2.26
C ARG A 55 18.05 -13.42 3.05
N GLN A 56 19.27 -13.58 2.57
CA GLN A 56 20.31 -14.41 3.23
C GLN A 56 20.74 -13.82 4.57
N ASN A 57 20.58 -12.51 4.75
CA ASN A 57 20.98 -11.78 5.94
C ASN A 57 19.85 -11.64 6.97
N VAL A 58 18.60 -11.99 6.62
CA VAL A 58 17.42 -11.83 7.48
C VAL A 58 16.85 -13.20 7.81
N GLU A 59 17.36 -13.83 8.87
CA GLU A 59 16.98 -15.20 9.29
C GLU A 59 15.48 -15.38 9.54
N SER A 60 14.80 -14.32 10.02
CA SER A 60 13.35 -14.34 10.25
C SER A 60 12.52 -14.40 8.98
N LEU A 61 13.07 -13.97 7.82
CA LEU A 61 12.33 -13.85 6.58
C LEU A 61 12.14 -15.20 5.87
N ASN A 62 11.06 -15.88 6.18
CA ASN A 62 10.77 -17.21 5.64
C ASN A 62 10.16 -17.17 4.24
N ASN A 63 9.30 -16.17 3.96
CA ASN A 63 8.53 -16.09 2.72
C ASN A 63 8.63 -14.72 2.06
N VAL A 64 8.82 -14.73 0.74
CA VAL A 64 8.73 -13.52 -0.09
C VAL A 64 7.62 -13.72 -1.11
N ILE A 65 6.59 -12.90 -1.02
CA ILE A 65 5.45 -12.89 -1.95
C ILE A 65 5.71 -11.81 -3.00
N ILE A 66 5.62 -12.19 -4.26
CA ILE A 66 5.82 -11.27 -5.38
C ILE A 66 4.51 -10.99 -6.09
N ALA A 67 4.10 -9.73 -6.05
CA ALA A 67 3.01 -9.20 -6.85
C ALA A 67 3.54 -8.50 -8.10
N SER A 68 2.68 -8.32 -9.09
CA SER A 68 2.98 -7.56 -10.29
C SER A 68 1.88 -6.56 -10.58
N ILE A 69 2.23 -5.41 -11.14
CA ILE A 69 1.24 -4.41 -11.60
C ILE A 69 0.25 -5.05 -12.59
N LYS A 70 0.72 -5.96 -13.43
CA LYS A 70 -0.12 -6.67 -14.42
C LYS A 70 -1.20 -7.57 -13.82
N ASP A 71 -1.11 -7.93 -12.53
CA ASP A 71 -2.07 -8.85 -11.90
C ASP A 71 -3.46 -8.23 -11.80
N GLU A 72 -3.54 -6.90 -11.66
CA GLU A 72 -4.78 -6.15 -11.48
C GLU A 72 -5.22 -5.35 -12.75
N LEU A 73 -4.49 -5.51 -13.85
CA LEU A 73 -4.83 -4.81 -15.10
C LEU A 73 -5.86 -5.59 -15.92
N SER A 74 -6.81 -4.87 -16.53
CA SER A 74 -7.70 -5.46 -17.54
C SER A 74 -6.91 -5.97 -18.75
N LYS A 75 -7.43 -6.97 -19.43
CA LYS A 75 -6.73 -7.65 -20.54
C LYS A 75 -6.07 -6.71 -21.55
N PRO A 76 -6.75 -5.67 -22.12
CA PRO A 76 -6.11 -4.80 -23.12
C PRO A 76 -4.99 -3.94 -22.50
N ILE A 77 -5.19 -3.42 -21.28
CA ILE A 77 -4.17 -2.60 -20.58
C ILE A 77 -2.97 -3.47 -20.19
N LYS A 78 -3.20 -4.70 -19.79
CA LYS A 78 -2.15 -5.67 -19.45
C LYS A 78 -1.24 -5.95 -20.65
N VAL A 79 -1.79 -6.12 -21.84
CA VAL A 79 -0.98 -6.32 -23.06
C VAL A 79 -0.13 -5.09 -23.33
N GLY A 80 -0.72 -3.89 -23.29
CA GLY A 80 0.03 -2.63 -23.45
C GLY A 80 1.15 -2.49 -22.42
N TYR A 81 0.86 -2.76 -21.14
CA TYR A 81 1.87 -2.74 -20.08
C TYR A 81 3.02 -3.73 -20.33
N MET A 82 2.70 -4.96 -20.73
CA MET A 82 3.73 -5.97 -21.01
C MET A 82 4.63 -5.61 -22.19
N LEU A 83 4.10 -4.89 -23.17
CA LEU A 83 4.87 -4.42 -24.32
C LEU A 83 5.74 -3.19 -24.04
N THR A 84 5.45 -2.45 -22.98
CA THR A 84 6.15 -1.21 -22.60
C THR A 84 6.95 -1.39 -21.30
N GLU A 85 6.36 -1.03 -20.18
CA GLU A 85 7.04 -1.04 -18.87
C GLU A 85 7.39 -2.44 -18.38
N GLY A 86 6.55 -3.44 -18.67
CA GLY A 86 6.79 -4.82 -18.24
C GLY A 86 8.05 -5.45 -18.84
N ARG A 87 8.52 -4.96 -20.00
CA ARG A 87 9.77 -5.43 -20.63
C ARG A 87 11.03 -4.97 -19.87
N LYS A 88 10.93 -3.89 -19.12
CA LYS A 88 12.04 -3.32 -18.34
C LYS A 88 12.27 -4.06 -17.04
N ILE A 89 11.31 -4.90 -16.61
CA ILE A 89 11.40 -5.64 -15.35
C ILE A 89 12.30 -6.85 -15.57
N GLN A 90 13.30 -6.99 -14.71
CA GLN A 90 14.19 -8.14 -14.72
C GLN A 90 13.39 -9.43 -14.49
N LYS A 91 13.69 -10.46 -15.28
CA LYS A 91 13.05 -11.77 -15.11
C LYS A 91 13.46 -12.40 -13.79
N ILE A 92 12.48 -12.81 -13.02
CA ILE A 92 12.70 -13.60 -11.80
C ILE A 92 12.95 -15.04 -12.23
N PRO A 93 14.02 -15.70 -11.74
CA PRO A 93 14.30 -17.11 -12.01
C PRO A 93 13.09 -18.00 -11.73
N ALA A 94 12.96 -19.09 -12.49
CA ALA A 94 11.82 -19.99 -12.32
C ALA A 94 11.88 -20.79 -11.00
N ASP A 95 13.10 -21.06 -10.54
CA ASP A 95 13.45 -21.74 -9.29
C ASP A 95 13.61 -20.81 -8.09
N ALA A 96 13.37 -19.49 -8.28
CA ALA A 96 13.45 -18.53 -7.19
C ALA A 96 12.52 -18.95 -6.03
N PRO A 97 13.01 -18.93 -4.78
CA PRO A 97 12.24 -19.37 -3.61
C PRO A 97 11.26 -18.25 -3.18
N ILE A 98 10.26 -18.01 -4.01
CA ILE A 98 9.21 -17.00 -3.84
C ILE A 98 7.82 -17.62 -4.02
N ILE A 99 6.82 -16.91 -3.53
CA ILE A 99 5.41 -17.22 -3.77
C ILE A 99 4.85 -16.12 -4.69
N ARG A 100 4.29 -16.48 -5.84
CA ARG A 100 3.66 -15.49 -6.71
C ARG A 100 2.29 -15.11 -6.16
N TRP A 101 1.89 -13.84 -6.31
CA TRP A 101 0.62 -13.33 -5.79
C TRP A 101 -0.59 -14.21 -6.14
N LYS A 102 -0.68 -14.64 -7.39
CA LYS A 102 -1.77 -15.52 -7.83
C LYS A 102 -1.77 -16.87 -7.09
N GLU A 103 -0.61 -17.45 -6.88
CA GLU A 103 -0.43 -18.69 -6.13
C GLU A 103 -0.83 -18.49 -4.67
N PHE A 104 -0.34 -17.42 -4.04
CA PHE A 104 -0.71 -17.05 -2.67
C PHE A 104 -2.23 -16.94 -2.50
N MET A 105 -2.90 -16.27 -3.42
CA MET A 105 -4.37 -16.17 -3.40
C MET A 105 -5.06 -17.52 -3.57
N GLN A 106 -4.52 -18.41 -4.40
CA GLN A 106 -5.03 -19.78 -4.55
C GLN A 106 -4.85 -20.63 -3.30
N MET A 107 -3.72 -20.48 -2.60
CA MET A 107 -3.50 -21.17 -1.30
C MET A 107 -4.61 -20.78 -0.32
N GLY A 108 -4.97 -19.50 -0.25
CA GLY A 108 -6.06 -19.00 0.59
C GLY A 108 -7.42 -19.65 0.30
N THR A 109 -7.74 -19.95 -0.97
CA THR A 109 -9.02 -20.62 -1.33
C THR A 109 -9.12 -22.04 -0.80
N ARG A 110 -8.00 -22.70 -0.54
CA ARG A 110 -7.93 -24.07 -0.01
C ARG A 110 -7.84 -24.10 1.51
N TYR A 111 -7.60 -22.96 2.15
CA TYR A 111 -7.47 -22.89 3.60
C TYR A 111 -8.84 -23.07 4.26
N ARG A 112 -8.93 -24.01 5.21
CA ARG A 112 -10.18 -24.38 5.89
C ARG A 112 -10.15 -24.17 7.40
N TRP A 113 -9.00 -23.75 7.94
CA TRP A 113 -8.82 -23.57 9.37
C TRP A 113 -9.26 -22.19 9.82
N LYS A 114 -9.56 -22.05 11.12
CA LYS A 114 -9.83 -20.75 11.72
C LYS A 114 -8.56 -19.90 11.66
N TYR A 115 -8.65 -18.71 11.06
CA TYR A 115 -7.51 -17.80 10.86
C TYR A 115 -7.71 -16.45 11.55
N LYS A 116 -8.95 -16.05 11.83
CA LYS A 116 -9.26 -14.77 12.46
C LYS A 116 -8.86 -14.78 13.92
N VAL A 117 -8.00 -13.84 14.30
CA VAL A 117 -7.56 -13.61 15.68
C VAL A 117 -8.29 -12.40 16.24
N HIS A 118 -8.73 -12.50 17.49
CA HIS A 118 -9.26 -11.33 18.20
C HIS A 118 -8.12 -10.42 18.63
N LYS A 119 -8.23 -9.13 18.34
CA LYS A 119 -7.28 -8.09 18.72
C LYS A 119 -8.01 -7.00 19.49
N GLU A 120 -7.39 -6.51 20.54
CA GLU A 120 -7.88 -5.35 21.29
C GLU A 120 -7.42 -4.03 20.64
N GLY A 121 -8.03 -2.93 21.04
CA GLY A 121 -7.68 -1.60 20.52
C GLY A 121 -6.21 -1.23 20.76
N LYS A 122 -5.64 -1.61 21.88
CA LYS A 122 -4.23 -1.34 22.24
C LYS A 122 -3.21 -2.26 21.56
N ASP A 123 -3.66 -3.35 20.96
CA ASP A 123 -2.74 -4.27 20.29
C ASP A 123 -2.07 -3.62 19.07
N PRO A 124 -0.79 -3.93 18.83
CA PRO A 124 -0.06 -3.43 17.67
C PRO A 124 -0.71 -3.84 16.35
N ALA A 125 -0.78 -2.90 15.39
CA ALA A 125 -1.36 -3.11 14.08
C ALA A 125 -0.35 -2.87 12.95
N VAL A 126 0.48 -1.82 13.07
CA VAL A 126 1.36 -1.41 11.98
C VAL A 126 2.62 -0.73 12.51
N ILE A 127 3.72 -0.93 11.78
CA ILE A 127 4.97 -0.18 11.94
C ILE A 127 5.09 0.77 10.74
N LEU A 128 5.23 2.07 11.03
CA LEU A 128 5.53 3.11 10.05
C LEU A 128 6.88 3.73 10.36
N TYR A 129 7.65 4.05 9.32
CA TYR A 129 8.97 4.64 9.51
C TYR A 129 8.96 6.16 9.32
N SER A 130 9.61 6.86 10.25
CA SER A 130 9.85 8.30 10.13
C SER A 130 11.33 8.58 9.94
N GLY A 131 11.65 9.53 9.06
CA GLY A 131 12.98 10.10 9.00
C GLY A 131 13.22 10.90 10.30
N GLY A 132 14.01 10.35 11.22
CA GLY A 132 14.33 11.03 12.48
C GLY A 132 15.13 12.31 12.22
N THR A 133 14.89 13.35 12.98
CA THR A 133 15.70 14.60 13.00
C THR A 133 17.17 14.32 13.32
N THR A 134 17.47 13.17 13.90
CA THR A 134 18.82 12.69 14.26
C THR A 134 19.48 11.86 13.17
N GLY A 135 18.88 11.75 11.99
CA GLY A 135 19.41 10.94 10.87
C GLY A 135 19.13 9.44 10.97
N ILE A 136 18.70 8.95 12.11
CA ILE A 136 18.34 7.52 12.30
C ILE A 136 16.83 7.36 12.11
N THR A 137 16.44 6.54 11.14
CA THR A 137 15.03 6.20 10.90
C THR A 137 14.49 5.38 12.08
N LYS A 138 13.31 5.78 12.58
CA LYS A 138 12.65 5.11 13.70
C LYS A 138 11.38 4.41 13.21
N GLY A 139 11.19 3.16 13.61
CA GLY A 139 9.94 2.43 13.45
C GLY A 139 8.94 2.85 14.53
N ILE A 140 7.83 3.43 14.11
CA ILE A 140 6.74 3.85 15.00
C ILE A 140 5.69 2.76 15.02
N LEU A 141 5.53 2.13 16.17
CA LEU A 141 4.52 1.09 16.38
C LEU A 141 3.18 1.74 16.72
N LEU A 142 2.19 1.56 15.85
CA LEU A 142 0.84 2.08 16.03
C LEU A 142 -0.14 0.95 16.33
N SER A 143 -1.04 1.20 17.28
CA SER A 143 -2.06 0.25 17.69
C SER A 143 -3.30 0.29 16.77
N ASN A 144 -4.17 -0.72 16.89
CA ASN A 144 -5.49 -0.72 16.27
C ASN A 144 -6.29 0.54 16.65
N LEU A 145 -6.20 0.97 17.93
CA LEU A 145 -6.89 2.16 18.40
C LEU A 145 -6.38 3.43 17.70
N ASN A 146 -5.05 3.59 17.55
CA ASN A 146 -4.49 4.75 16.85
C ASN A 146 -5.04 4.87 15.43
N PHE A 147 -5.06 3.76 14.69
CA PHE A 147 -5.53 3.74 13.30
C PHE A 147 -7.04 3.95 13.20
N ASN A 148 -7.83 3.25 14.02
CA ASN A 148 -9.28 3.38 14.03
C ASN A 148 -9.73 4.77 14.51
N ALA A 149 -9.09 5.32 15.56
CA ALA A 149 -9.38 6.66 16.05
C ALA A 149 -9.10 7.73 14.96
N LEU A 150 -7.96 7.62 14.26
CA LEU A 150 -7.66 8.51 13.13
C LEU A 150 -8.77 8.46 12.08
N GLY A 151 -9.20 7.26 11.69
CA GLY A 151 -10.28 7.09 10.70
C GLY A 151 -11.58 7.75 11.16
N GLN A 152 -11.97 7.52 12.42
CA GLN A 152 -13.17 8.12 13.00
C GLN A 152 -13.08 9.65 13.10
N GLN A 153 -11.95 10.18 13.51
CA GLN A 153 -11.72 11.62 13.63
C GLN A 153 -11.84 12.33 12.27
N ILE A 154 -11.23 11.75 11.22
CA ILE A 154 -11.30 12.34 9.87
C ILE A 154 -12.72 12.36 9.36
N ILE A 155 -13.48 11.28 9.56
CA ILE A 155 -14.88 11.22 9.12
C ILE A 155 -15.75 12.14 9.97
N ALA A 156 -15.53 12.22 11.28
CA ALA A 156 -16.28 13.08 12.17
C ALA A 156 -16.08 14.58 11.85
N THR A 157 -14.93 14.98 11.33
CA THR A 157 -14.67 16.35 10.87
C THR A 157 -15.29 16.65 9.51
N ASN A 158 -15.72 15.61 8.78
CA ASN A 158 -16.32 15.74 7.45
C ASN A 158 -17.81 15.38 7.48
N LEU A 159 -18.65 16.35 7.77
CA LEU A 159 -20.09 16.16 7.87
C LEU A 159 -20.77 15.75 6.55
N MET A 160 -20.07 15.81 5.43
CA MET A 160 -20.59 15.46 4.11
C MET A 160 -20.28 14.01 3.69
N PHE A 161 -19.44 13.28 4.44
CA PHE A 161 -19.11 11.90 4.10
C PHE A 161 -20.32 10.98 4.15
N ARG A 162 -20.42 10.14 3.12
CA ARG A 162 -21.46 9.10 3.02
C ARG A 162 -20.83 7.77 2.62
N PRO A 163 -21.32 6.61 3.13
CA PRO A 163 -20.91 5.31 2.64
C PRO A 163 -21.05 5.22 1.11
N GLY A 164 -20.00 4.72 0.44
CA GLY A 164 -19.92 4.69 -1.01
C GLY A 164 -19.18 5.86 -1.65
N ASP A 165 -18.92 6.93 -0.93
CA ASP A 165 -18.06 8.03 -1.38
C ASP A 165 -16.66 7.55 -1.78
N ARG A 166 -16.00 8.31 -2.64
CA ARG A 166 -14.76 7.91 -3.30
C ARG A 166 -13.62 8.87 -2.98
N MET A 167 -12.52 8.30 -2.51
CA MET A 167 -11.23 8.99 -2.35
C MET A 167 -10.33 8.68 -3.54
N LEU A 168 -9.76 9.70 -4.18
CA LEU A 168 -8.66 9.52 -5.13
C LEU A 168 -7.35 9.44 -4.35
N ALA A 169 -6.88 8.22 -4.09
CA ALA A 169 -5.77 7.93 -3.18
C ALA A 169 -4.44 7.88 -3.94
N VAL A 170 -3.65 8.94 -3.83
CA VAL A 170 -2.32 9.09 -4.45
C VAL A 170 -1.18 9.09 -3.43
N MET A 171 -1.51 9.41 -2.18
CA MET A 171 -0.50 9.45 -1.13
C MET A 171 0.09 8.06 -0.87
N PRO A 172 1.42 7.97 -0.61
CA PRO A 172 2.10 6.69 -0.43
C PRO A 172 1.52 5.87 0.72
N MET A 173 1.20 4.60 0.46
CA MET A 173 0.62 3.69 1.46
C MET A 173 1.60 3.22 2.54
N PHE A 174 2.91 3.40 2.34
CA PHE A 174 3.92 3.14 3.38
C PHE A 174 4.05 4.31 4.37
N HIS A 175 3.30 5.39 4.17
CA HIS A 175 3.26 6.57 5.02
C HIS A 175 1.88 6.69 5.69
N GLY A 176 1.86 7.16 6.96
CA GLY A 176 0.61 7.29 7.72
C GLY A 176 -0.45 8.16 7.05
N PHE A 177 -0.06 9.20 6.32
CA PHE A 177 -0.99 10.03 5.54
C PHE A 177 -1.68 9.23 4.42
N GLY A 178 -0.94 8.43 3.66
CA GLY A 178 -1.54 7.60 2.61
C GLY A 178 -2.37 6.45 3.18
N LEU A 179 -1.77 5.66 4.08
CA LEU A 179 -2.43 4.49 4.64
C LEU A 179 -3.59 4.85 5.58
N GLY A 180 -3.37 5.79 6.50
CA GLY A 180 -4.37 6.18 7.50
C GLY A 180 -5.46 7.08 6.93
N VAL A 181 -5.06 8.23 6.34
CA VAL A 181 -6.02 9.24 5.88
C VAL A 181 -6.71 8.84 4.58
N SER A 182 -5.93 8.41 3.56
CA SER A 182 -6.52 8.15 2.24
C SER A 182 -7.17 6.76 2.12
N ILE A 183 -6.65 5.74 2.81
CA ILE A 183 -7.13 4.36 2.67
C ILE A 183 -8.01 3.96 3.84
N HIS A 184 -7.46 3.96 5.06
CA HIS A 184 -8.15 3.38 6.22
C HIS A 184 -9.41 4.17 6.59
N SER A 185 -9.34 5.51 6.62
CA SER A 185 -10.50 6.35 6.94
C SER A 185 -11.69 6.07 6.03
N MET A 186 -11.42 5.93 4.73
CA MET A 186 -12.47 5.66 3.75
C MET A 186 -13.03 4.24 3.87
N LEU A 187 -12.15 3.23 3.88
CA LEU A 187 -12.59 1.83 3.85
C LEU A 187 -13.27 1.41 5.15
N SER A 188 -12.81 1.90 6.31
CA SER A 188 -13.41 1.60 7.61
C SER A 188 -14.83 2.14 7.77
N GLN A 189 -15.20 3.14 6.98
CA GLN A 189 -16.52 3.78 7.01
C GLN A 189 -17.39 3.45 5.78
N GLY A 190 -17.02 2.43 5.02
CA GLY A 190 -17.78 1.99 3.84
C GLY A 190 -17.59 2.85 2.59
N GLY A 191 -16.57 3.70 2.57
CA GLY A 191 -16.14 4.44 1.37
C GLY A 191 -15.36 3.58 0.39
N ARG A 192 -14.89 4.18 -0.69
CA ARG A 192 -14.13 3.55 -1.77
C ARG A 192 -12.84 4.30 -2.02
N CYS A 193 -11.78 3.58 -2.41
CA CYS A 193 -10.50 4.19 -2.79
C CYS A 193 -10.18 3.88 -4.24
N VAL A 194 -9.98 4.93 -5.03
CA VAL A 194 -9.40 4.85 -6.38
C VAL A 194 -7.89 4.99 -6.21
N LEU A 195 -7.16 3.89 -6.35
CA LEU A 195 -5.72 3.85 -6.13
C LEU A 195 -4.97 4.43 -7.34
N VAL A 196 -4.09 5.38 -7.11
CA VAL A 196 -3.25 6.02 -8.13
C VAL A 196 -1.80 5.55 -7.95
N PRO A 197 -1.31 4.64 -8.81
CA PRO A 197 0.02 4.04 -8.63
C PRO A 197 1.16 5.03 -8.92
N ARG A 198 0.91 6.02 -9.77
CA ARG A 198 1.88 7.04 -10.15
C ARG A 198 1.18 8.36 -10.38
N PHE A 199 1.66 9.40 -9.74
CA PHE A 199 1.15 10.75 -9.90
C PHE A 199 1.72 11.42 -11.16
N THR A 200 0.83 11.92 -12.01
CA THR A 200 1.07 13.03 -12.92
C THR A 200 -0.15 13.93 -12.84
N PRO A 201 -0.03 15.28 -12.89
CA PRO A 201 -1.18 16.17 -12.77
C PRO A 201 -2.31 15.81 -13.75
N GLN A 202 -1.97 15.55 -15.02
CA GLN A 202 -2.93 15.22 -16.07
C GLN A 202 -3.66 13.90 -15.81
N SER A 203 -2.94 12.84 -15.42
CA SER A 203 -3.57 11.54 -15.12
C SER A 203 -4.43 11.61 -13.87
N TYR A 204 -4.00 12.38 -12.87
CA TYR A 204 -4.74 12.56 -11.63
C TYR A 204 -6.06 13.31 -11.88
N ALA A 205 -6.02 14.45 -12.59
CA ALA A 205 -7.22 15.21 -12.99
C ALA A 205 -8.19 14.33 -13.80
N LYS A 206 -7.68 13.58 -14.79
CA LYS A 206 -8.49 12.66 -15.59
C LYS A 206 -9.18 11.59 -14.74
N LEU A 207 -8.48 11.02 -13.74
CA LEU A 207 -9.05 10.01 -12.85
C LEU A 207 -10.07 10.61 -11.89
N LEU A 208 -9.82 11.82 -11.37
CA LEU A 208 -10.73 12.56 -10.51
C LEU A 208 -12.10 12.74 -11.19
N LEU A 209 -12.09 13.28 -12.40
CA LEU A 209 -13.30 13.51 -13.20
C LEU A 209 -13.96 12.18 -13.62
N LYS A 210 -13.17 11.23 -14.13
CA LYS A 210 -13.67 9.92 -14.60
C LYS A 210 -14.40 9.16 -13.49
N HIS A 211 -13.82 9.13 -12.29
CA HIS A 211 -14.37 8.37 -11.18
C HIS A 211 -15.29 9.19 -10.29
N ARG A 212 -15.46 10.48 -10.56
CA ARG A 212 -16.26 11.41 -9.76
C ARG A 212 -15.96 11.25 -8.28
N CYS A 213 -14.68 11.44 -7.94
CA CYS A 213 -14.24 11.28 -6.56
C CYS A 213 -14.72 12.46 -5.72
N ASN A 214 -15.29 12.17 -4.55
CA ASN A 214 -15.80 13.17 -3.61
C ASN A 214 -14.69 13.76 -2.76
N PHE A 215 -13.60 13.00 -2.57
CA PHE A 215 -12.50 13.35 -1.68
C PHE A 215 -11.15 13.19 -2.35
N ILE A 216 -10.27 14.15 -2.06
CA ILE A 216 -8.85 14.08 -2.33
C ILE A 216 -8.09 14.48 -1.07
N ALA A 217 -6.99 13.80 -0.80
CA ALA A 217 -6.05 14.16 0.25
C ALA A 217 -4.67 14.31 -0.38
N GLY A 218 -4.01 15.42 -0.09
CA GLY A 218 -2.73 15.72 -0.71
C GLY A 218 -1.97 16.81 0.02
N VAL A 219 -0.74 17.01 -0.42
CA VAL A 219 0.13 18.12 0.02
C VAL A 219 -0.13 19.35 -0.87
N PRO A 220 0.21 20.57 -0.41
CA PRO A 220 -0.06 21.81 -1.18
C PRO A 220 0.38 21.76 -2.64
N THR A 221 1.56 21.19 -2.90
CA THR A 221 2.11 21.05 -4.26
C THR A 221 1.24 20.21 -5.20
N LEU A 222 0.44 19.27 -4.67
CA LEU A 222 -0.53 18.52 -5.47
C LEU A 222 -1.64 19.45 -5.97
N TYR A 223 -2.20 20.25 -5.10
CA TYR A 223 -3.27 21.19 -5.44
C TYR A 223 -2.79 22.28 -6.41
N GLU A 224 -1.60 22.84 -6.17
CA GLU A 224 -0.97 23.78 -7.11
C GLU A 224 -0.79 23.17 -8.50
N ALA A 225 -0.36 21.91 -8.58
CA ALA A 225 -0.20 21.22 -9.85
C ALA A 225 -1.53 21.01 -10.59
N LEU A 226 -2.63 20.80 -9.86
CA LEU A 226 -3.97 20.70 -10.45
C LEU A 226 -4.48 22.07 -10.94
N LEU A 227 -4.32 23.12 -10.14
CA LEU A 227 -4.75 24.48 -10.48
C LEU A 227 -4.08 25.03 -11.75
N ARG A 228 -2.88 24.53 -12.09
CA ARG A 228 -2.18 24.92 -13.32
C ARG A 228 -2.68 24.19 -14.57
N LEU A 229 -3.61 23.26 -14.43
CA LEU A 229 -4.13 22.50 -15.58
C LEU A 229 -5.35 23.22 -16.18
N PRO A 230 -5.33 23.57 -17.49
CA PRO A 230 -6.51 24.18 -18.15
C PRO A 230 -7.75 23.29 -18.08
N THR A 231 -7.58 21.97 -17.98
CA THR A 231 -8.68 20.99 -17.87
C THR A 231 -9.39 21.01 -16.52
N MET A 232 -8.86 21.71 -15.54
CA MET A 232 -9.47 21.89 -14.21
C MET A 232 -10.15 23.26 -14.06
N GLU A 233 -10.03 24.13 -15.05
CA GLU A 233 -10.73 25.40 -15.07
C GLU A 233 -12.24 25.18 -15.21
N GLY A 234 -13.02 25.65 -14.22
CA GLY A 234 -14.47 25.44 -14.16
C GLY A 234 -14.93 24.01 -13.90
N ALA A 235 -14.04 23.12 -13.45
CA ALA A 235 -14.42 21.78 -13.03
C ALA A 235 -15.01 21.82 -11.62
N ASP A 236 -16.29 21.41 -11.47
CA ASP A 236 -17.02 21.25 -10.23
C ASP A 236 -16.77 19.85 -9.60
#